data_b49fd20bbdd18b22dbac9b82ec22b047
#
_entry.id   b49fd20bbdd18b22dbac9b82ec22b047
#
_cell.length_a   1.000
_cell.length_b   1.000
_cell.length_c   1.000
_cell.angle_alpha   90.00
_cell.angle_beta   90.00
_cell.angle_gamma   90.00
#
_symmetry.space_group_name_H-M   'P 1'
#
loop_
_entity.id
_entity.type
_entity.pdbx_description
1 polymer ?
#
loop_
_entity_poly.entity_id
_entity_poly.type
_entity_poly.pdbx_seq_one_letter_code
_entity_poly.pdbx_strand_id
1 'polypeptide(L)'
;MAKLDKTEEIKALKKALSQEKRKNKTLEKKYGEEKLKNKLLKCDSKKSERIASILSLRERETVDRIVVPRHRHDEITIRFAVMLYAFVGVSLRQVPQILQLASMLWNGIGDRQPSHVSVLDWVEKCGLSITKGCMKKKTAEEAYSIIFDNSITVCGQDLHIELKASSEHPGHSLKHADVSVLRMKADTGWNTQKIKEQLELTIKEEGRKPEYVVSDNGLNMCKAGRKLGLVHHKDISHSFGMFLETVYSKDPEFADFIAKKGYARKFSHTPMAPLMPPKRREYARFMNVFDTVHWAKSVLENGHLLSNREKYMLSFVWSHASLVEELEDVMQAYEYMEQLCKQEGLSHRTALECRRYVNTHLMTKGDRTRRLADMLIAYFNREEALLGSDEVHNITSDIIESTFGCFKNRMSPNKNNGYTPLVLLIPLALRISNIEDCRRFHVEQLLSRTTITDIKRWRGDNFCQTPPLRESN
;
A
#
# COMPACT_ATOMS: atom_id res chain seq x y z
N MET A 1 -0.29 -67.36 -25.36
CA MET A 1 0.89 -66.77 -24.68
C MET A 1 1.01 -65.25 -24.84
N ALA A 2 0.85 -64.65 -26.02
CA ALA A 2 1.04 -63.19 -26.21
C ALA A 2 0.07 -62.25 -25.43
N LYS A 3 -1.12 -62.69 -24.97
CA LYS A 3 -2.06 -61.86 -24.20
C LYS A 3 -1.74 -61.78 -22.71
N LEU A 4 -1.09 -62.79 -22.12
CA LEU A 4 -0.67 -62.78 -20.71
C LEU A 4 0.53 -61.82 -20.50
N ASP A 5 1.45 -61.79 -21.46
CA ASP A 5 2.67 -61.00 -21.39
C ASP A 5 2.36 -59.47 -21.39
N LYS A 6 1.44 -59.03 -22.23
CA LYS A 6 0.99 -57.62 -22.27
C LYS A 6 0.29 -57.16 -20.97
N THR A 7 -0.34 -58.07 -20.25
CA THR A 7 -1.06 -57.75 -19.00
C THR A 7 -0.06 -57.55 -17.85
N GLU A 8 1.03 -58.30 -17.81
CA GLU A 8 2.09 -58.12 -16.82
C GLU A 8 2.90 -56.85 -17.12
N GLU A 9 3.18 -56.57 -18.39
CA GLU A 9 3.85 -55.35 -18.79
C GLU A 9 3.05 -54.07 -18.42
N ILE A 10 1.71 -54.11 -18.62
CA ILE A 10 0.80 -53.01 -18.19
C ILE A 10 0.77 -52.88 -16.68
N LYS A 11 0.84 -53.98 -15.91
CA LYS A 11 0.95 -53.93 -14.45
C LYS A 11 2.26 -53.32 -13.99
N ALA A 12 3.39 -53.68 -14.62
CA ALA A 12 4.69 -53.15 -14.31
C ALA A 12 4.76 -51.63 -14.61
N LEU A 13 4.24 -51.18 -15.76
CA LEU A 13 4.16 -49.78 -16.14
C LEU A 13 3.26 -48.96 -15.19
N LYS A 14 2.12 -49.51 -14.78
CA LYS A 14 1.25 -48.85 -13.77
C LYS A 14 1.94 -48.70 -12.43
N LYS A 15 2.73 -49.71 -12.01
CA LYS A 15 3.50 -49.67 -10.75
C LYS A 15 4.63 -48.63 -10.84
N ALA A 16 5.36 -48.60 -11.96
CA ALA A 16 6.41 -47.59 -12.22
C ALA A 16 5.85 -46.16 -12.27
N LEU A 17 4.72 -45.95 -12.96
CA LEU A 17 4.02 -44.67 -13.02
C LEU A 17 3.55 -44.19 -11.62
N SER A 18 3.06 -45.12 -10.80
CA SER A 18 2.65 -44.83 -9.41
C SER A 18 3.83 -44.42 -8.54
N GLN A 19 5.00 -45.06 -8.72
CA GLN A 19 6.23 -44.70 -8.01
C GLN A 19 6.76 -43.34 -8.45
N GLU A 20 6.72 -43.05 -9.74
CA GLU A 20 7.17 -41.77 -10.30
C GLU A 20 6.26 -40.62 -9.83
N LYS A 21 4.94 -40.83 -9.80
CA LYS A 21 3.98 -39.87 -9.22
C LYS A 21 4.23 -39.58 -7.75
N ARG A 22 4.62 -40.59 -6.96
CA ARG A 22 4.99 -40.40 -5.54
C ARG A 22 6.29 -39.59 -5.40
N LYS A 23 7.29 -39.86 -6.24
CA LYS A 23 8.57 -39.10 -6.25
C LYS A 23 8.31 -37.64 -6.63
N ASN A 24 7.53 -37.38 -7.67
CA ASN A 24 7.20 -36.01 -8.09
C ASN A 24 6.45 -35.24 -6.99
N LYS A 25 5.48 -35.87 -6.32
CA LYS A 25 4.76 -35.25 -5.21
C LYS A 25 5.69 -34.90 -4.05
N THR A 26 6.69 -35.75 -3.78
CA THR A 26 7.69 -35.50 -2.72
C THR A 26 8.64 -34.37 -3.14
N LEU A 27 9.02 -34.28 -4.42
CA LEU A 27 9.84 -33.20 -4.98
C LEU A 27 9.11 -31.85 -4.95
N GLU A 28 7.84 -31.81 -5.33
CA GLU A 28 7.00 -30.63 -5.28
C GLU A 28 6.86 -30.09 -3.84
N LYS A 29 6.67 -31.00 -2.88
CA LYS A 29 6.63 -30.61 -1.46
C LYS A 29 7.95 -30.00 -0.99
N LYS A 30 9.08 -30.64 -1.32
CA LYS A 30 10.43 -30.14 -0.99
C LYS A 30 10.70 -28.78 -1.66
N TYR A 31 10.31 -28.62 -2.94
CA TYR A 31 10.47 -27.35 -3.64
C TYR A 31 9.64 -26.25 -3.01
N GLY A 32 8.41 -26.54 -2.60
CA GLY A 32 7.53 -25.58 -1.88
C GLY A 32 8.13 -25.14 -0.53
N GLU A 33 8.65 -26.11 0.24
CA GLU A 33 9.31 -25.85 1.52
C GLU A 33 10.60 -25.01 1.33
N GLU A 34 11.40 -25.31 0.33
CA GLU A 34 12.63 -24.59 0.00
C GLU A 34 12.35 -23.17 -0.51
N LYS A 35 11.31 -23.00 -1.34
CA LYS A 35 10.86 -21.68 -1.80
C LYS A 35 10.38 -20.80 -0.64
N LEU A 36 9.64 -21.39 0.33
CA LEU A 36 9.22 -20.69 1.53
C LEU A 36 10.41 -20.31 2.41
N LYS A 37 11.35 -21.25 2.63
CA LYS A 37 12.58 -21.03 3.36
C LYS A 37 13.42 -19.91 2.73
N ASN A 38 13.57 -19.91 1.42
CA ASN A 38 14.29 -18.87 0.69
C ASN A 38 13.58 -17.49 0.79
N LYS A 39 12.26 -17.47 0.79
CA LYS A 39 11.49 -16.22 1.01
C LYS A 39 11.70 -15.67 2.43
N LEU A 40 11.69 -16.53 3.44
CA LEU A 40 11.96 -16.16 4.83
C LEU A 40 13.41 -15.65 4.99
N LEU A 41 14.40 -16.39 4.45
CA LEU A 41 15.80 -15.98 4.47
C LEU A 41 16.05 -14.64 3.78
N LYS A 42 15.40 -14.36 2.65
CA LYS A 42 15.48 -13.05 1.98
C LYS A 42 14.87 -11.93 2.83
N CYS A 43 13.80 -12.22 3.57
CA CYS A 43 13.19 -11.24 4.48
C CYS A 43 14.12 -10.94 5.65
N ASP A 44 14.74 -11.97 6.24
CA ASP A 44 15.67 -11.82 7.35
C ASP A 44 16.99 -11.17 6.93
N SER A 45 17.50 -11.50 5.72
CA SER A 45 18.67 -10.83 5.13
C SER A 45 18.45 -9.32 4.97
N LYS A 46 17.32 -8.92 4.41
CA LYS A 46 17.00 -7.48 4.26
C LYS A 46 16.91 -6.74 5.59
N LYS A 47 16.38 -7.39 6.64
CA LYS A 47 16.36 -6.80 7.99
C LYS A 47 17.77 -6.68 8.56
N SER A 48 18.57 -7.72 8.43
CA SER A 48 19.97 -7.73 8.90
C SER A 48 20.83 -6.69 8.18
N GLU A 49 20.67 -6.56 6.86
CA GLU A 49 21.36 -5.54 6.07
C GLU A 49 20.99 -4.12 6.50
N ARG A 50 19.71 -3.86 6.78
CA ARG A 50 19.24 -2.56 7.29
C ARG A 50 19.81 -2.24 8.66
N ILE A 51 19.86 -3.24 9.58
CA ILE A 51 20.46 -3.08 10.90
C ILE A 51 21.97 -2.82 10.76
N ALA A 52 22.68 -3.62 9.97
CA ALA A 52 24.11 -3.44 9.72
C ALA A 52 24.43 -2.07 9.12
N SER A 53 23.59 -1.59 8.18
CA SER A 53 23.76 -0.26 7.60
C SER A 53 23.58 0.85 8.63
N ILE A 54 22.59 0.73 9.53
CA ILE A 54 22.39 1.70 10.62
C ILE A 54 23.56 1.68 11.60
N LEU A 55 24.09 0.50 11.93
CA LEU A 55 25.25 0.35 12.81
C LEU A 55 26.52 0.94 12.20
N SER A 56 26.75 0.72 10.89
CA SER A 56 27.92 1.26 10.19
C SER A 56 27.94 2.80 10.09
N LEU A 57 26.79 3.44 10.16
CA LEU A 57 26.69 4.91 10.22
C LEU A 57 27.35 5.46 11.48
N ARG A 58 27.33 4.70 12.56
CA ARG A 58 27.86 5.12 13.86
C ARG A 58 29.38 5.02 13.95
N GLU A 59 30.00 4.00 13.34
CA GLU A 59 31.46 3.82 13.37
C GLU A 59 32.21 4.98 12.68
N ARG A 60 31.51 5.76 11.84
CA ARG A 60 32.07 6.86 11.06
C ARG A 60 31.98 8.24 11.71
N GLU A 61 31.15 8.37 12.77
CA GLU A 61 30.96 9.65 13.46
C GLU A 61 31.59 9.57 14.87
N THR A 62 32.78 10.13 15.05
CA THR A 62 33.28 10.55 16.36
C THR A 62 32.49 11.78 16.80
N VAL A 63 31.27 11.56 17.27
CA VAL A 63 30.38 12.65 17.69
C VAL A 63 30.43 12.77 19.21
N ASP A 64 30.64 13.98 19.70
CA ASP A 64 30.41 14.35 21.10
C ASP A 64 29.00 13.90 21.50
N ARG A 65 28.89 13.22 22.66
CA ARG A 65 27.58 12.72 23.15
C ARG A 65 26.69 13.89 23.55
N ILE A 66 25.84 14.31 22.64
CA ILE A 66 24.86 15.36 22.87
C ILE A 66 23.68 14.76 23.63
N VAL A 67 23.51 15.18 24.89
CA VAL A 67 22.29 14.85 25.65
C VAL A 67 21.16 15.78 25.20
N VAL A 68 20.12 15.20 24.65
CA VAL A 68 18.94 15.98 24.22
C VAL A 68 18.27 16.62 25.44
N PRO A 69 17.99 17.94 25.42
CA PRO A 69 17.35 18.64 26.51
C PRO A 69 16.07 17.92 27.00
N ARG A 70 15.92 17.77 28.32
CA ARG A 70 14.81 17.06 28.99
C ARG A 70 14.75 15.53 28.74
N HIS A 71 15.82 14.93 28.21
CA HIS A 71 15.94 13.48 28.03
C HIS A 71 17.13 12.95 28.83
N ARG A 72 17.08 11.65 29.19
CA ARG A 72 18.13 10.96 29.95
C ARG A 72 19.12 10.19 29.06
N HIS A 73 18.84 10.16 27.77
CA HIS A 73 19.59 9.42 26.76
C HIS A 73 20.22 10.39 25.79
N ASP A 74 21.38 10.04 25.26
CA ASP A 74 22.05 10.81 24.23
C ASP A 74 21.31 10.73 22.87
N GLU A 75 21.64 11.66 21.98
CA GLU A 75 21.03 11.78 20.66
C GLU A 75 21.16 10.49 19.85
N ILE A 76 22.34 9.87 19.87
CA ILE A 76 22.64 8.66 19.10
C ILE A 76 21.78 7.49 19.56
N THR A 77 21.64 7.30 20.87
CA THR A 77 20.80 6.24 21.45
C THR A 77 19.34 6.44 21.07
N ILE A 78 18.83 7.68 21.18
CA ILE A 78 17.44 7.99 20.81
C ILE A 78 17.23 7.82 19.31
N ARG A 79 18.11 8.37 18.49
CA ARG A 79 18.08 8.27 17.04
C ARG A 79 18.07 6.81 16.57
N PHE A 80 18.97 6.00 17.12
CA PHE A 80 19.02 4.58 16.81
C PHE A 80 17.74 3.84 17.20
N ALA A 81 17.21 4.11 18.41
CA ALA A 81 15.94 3.53 18.85
C ALA A 81 14.77 3.88 17.90
N VAL A 82 14.65 5.15 17.51
CA VAL A 82 13.63 5.64 16.59
C VAL A 82 13.77 4.97 15.21
N MET A 83 14.99 4.86 14.69
CA MET A 83 15.25 4.19 13.41
C MET A 83 14.93 2.70 13.46
N LEU A 84 15.33 1.99 14.53
CA LEU A 84 14.98 0.58 14.70
C LEU A 84 13.48 0.35 14.65
N TYR A 85 12.72 1.22 15.29
CA TYR A 85 11.27 1.10 15.27
C TYR A 85 10.66 1.55 13.93
N ALA A 86 10.94 2.76 13.49
CA ALA A 86 10.24 3.37 12.37
C ALA A 86 10.73 2.85 11.00
N PHE A 87 12.05 2.66 10.82
CA PHE A 87 12.64 2.26 9.55
C PHE A 87 12.81 0.73 9.43
N VAL A 88 13.47 0.10 10.44
CA VAL A 88 13.78 -1.34 10.36
C VAL A 88 12.53 -2.19 10.57
N GLY A 89 11.62 -1.74 11.41
CA GLY A 89 10.40 -2.48 11.67
C GLY A 89 10.41 -3.35 12.92
N VAL A 90 11.34 -3.11 13.84
CA VAL A 90 11.44 -3.81 15.11
C VAL A 90 10.29 -3.40 16.05
N SER A 91 9.74 -4.33 16.83
CA SER A 91 8.69 -4.00 17.80
C SER A 91 9.20 -3.10 18.92
N LEU A 92 8.31 -2.27 19.51
CA LEU A 92 8.67 -1.38 20.63
C LEU A 92 9.35 -2.11 21.81
N ARG A 93 8.97 -3.37 22.07
CA ARG A 93 9.55 -4.16 23.16
C ARG A 93 10.92 -4.77 22.83
N GLN A 94 11.20 -4.98 21.55
CA GLN A 94 12.49 -5.50 21.08
C GLN A 94 13.55 -4.39 20.97
N VAL A 95 13.17 -3.15 20.72
CA VAL A 95 14.13 -2.03 20.60
C VAL A 95 15.05 -1.92 21.80
N PRO A 96 14.57 -1.89 23.08
CA PRO A 96 15.44 -1.86 24.25
C PRO A 96 16.40 -3.05 24.31
N GLN A 97 15.94 -4.24 23.96
CA GLN A 97 16.78 -5.46 23.97
C GLN A 97 17.92 -5.35 22.94
N ILE A 98 17.64 -4.86 21.74
CA ILE A 98 18.65 -4.63 20.70
C ILE A 98 19.66 -3.58 21.17
N LEU A 99 19.20 -2.50 21.78
CA LEU A 99 20.06 -1.47 22.35
C LEU A 99 20.98 -2.04 23.44
N GLN A 100 20.46 -2.91 24.31
CA GLN A 100 21.23 -3.60 25.32
C GLN A 100 22.33 -4.48 24.69
N LEU A 101 21.98 -5.32 23.71
CA LEU A 101 22.95 -6.14 22.99
C LEU A 101 23.99 -5.27 22.28
N ALA A 102 23.55 -4.19 21.64
CA ALA A 102 24.46 -3.27 20.98
C ALA A 102 25.42 -2.58 21.96
N SER A 103 24.96 -2.21 23.16
CA SER A 103 25.83 -1.63 24.21
C SER A 103 26.88 -2.61 24.76
N MET A 104 26.56 -3.91 24.73
CA MET A 104 27.53 -4.95 25.14
C MET A 104 28.63 -5.18 24.11
N LEU A 105 28.28 -5.00 22.80
CA LEU A 105 29.21 -5.30 21.71
C LEU A 105 30.03 -4.07 21.26
N TRP A 106 29.46 -2.87 21.42
CA TRP A 106 30.06 -1.61 20.96
C TRP A 106 30.09 -0.58 22.09
N ASN A 107 31.29 -0.21 22.54
CA ASN A 107 31.45 0.87 23.50
C ASN A 107 30.82 2.16 22.99
N GLY A 108 29.82 2.66 23.72
CA GLY A 108 29.28 3.98 23.46
C GLY A 108 27.79 4.05 23.08
N ILE A 109 27.04 2.95 22.99
CA ILE A 109 25.57 3.00 23.06
C ILE A 109 25.21 3.05 24.54
N GLY A 110 24.42 4.07 24.89
CA GLY A 110 24.09 4.51 26.24
C GLY A 110 24.09 3.48 27.34
N ASP A 111 24.74 3.81 28.45
CA ASP A 111 24.85 2.96 29.65
C ASP A 111 23.49 2.66 30.31
N ARG A 112 22.43 3.31 29.83
CA ARG A 112 21.06 3.13 30.34
C ARG A 112 20.15 2.65 29.24
N GLN A 113 19.50 1.51 29.45
CA GLN A 113 18.50 0.97 28.58
C GLN A 113 17.20 1.80 28.67
N PRO A 114 16.64 2.32 27.55
CA PRO A 114 15.36 2.98 27.55
C PRO A 114 14.22 1.98 27.75
N SER A 115 13.10 2.42 28.32
CA SER A 115 11.88 1.64 28.32
C SER A 115 11.21 1.67 26.94
N HIS A 116 10.40 0.67 26.62
CA HIS A 116 9.60 0.67 25.39
C HIS A 116 8.61 1.86 25.33
N VAL A 117 8.18 2.37 26.47
CA VAL A 117 7.36 3.59 26.57
C VAL A 117 8.16 4.81 26.17
N SER A 118 9.42 4.91 26.62
CA SER A 118 10.30 6.01 26.20
C SER A 118 10.54 6.02 24.69
N VAL A 119 10.69 4.84 24.09
CA VAL A 119 10.82 4.72 22.62
C VAL A 119 9.56 5.18 21.91
N LEU A 120 8.38 4.79 22.41
CA LEU A 120 7.09 5.26 21.88
C LEU A 120 6.98 6.78 21.96
N ASP A 121 7.28 7.36 23.12
CA ASP A 121 7.25 8.81 23.35
C ASP A 121 8.17 9.55 22.36
N TRP A 122 9.35 9.01 22.06
CA TRP A 122 10.28 9.61 21.11
C TRP A 122 9.74 9.56 19.69
N VAL A 123 9.17 8.43 19.28
CA VAL A 123 8.53 8.25 17.96
C VAL A 123 7.38 9.26 17.78
N GLU A 124 6.50 9.36 18.77
CA GLU A 124 5.35 10.27 18.72
C GLU A 124 5.79 11.75 18.73
N LYS A 125 6.79 12.12 19.54
CA LYS A 125 7.36 13.48 19.54
C LYS A 125 8.00 13.84 18.21
N CYS A 126 8.80 12.95 17.65
CA CYS A 126 9.44 13.16 16.34
C CYS A 126 8.36 13.36 15.26
N GLY A 127 7.37 12.48 15.21
CA GLY A 127 6.28 12.57 14.23
C GLY A 127 5.49 13.88 14.35
N LEU A 128 5.12 14.29 15.56
CA LEU A 128 4.42 15.56 15.78
C LEU A 128 5.29 16.77 15.43
N SER A 129 6.57 16.73 15.75
CA SER A 129 7.51 17.80 15.39
C SER A 129 7.66 17.95 13.88
N ILE A 130 7.72 16.84 13.16
CA ILE A 130 7.79 16.83 11.68
C ILE A 130 6.52 17.46 11.09
N THR A 131 5.33 17.06 11.55
CA THR A 131 4.06 17.62 11.08
C THR A 131 4.01 19.14 11.32
N LYS A 132 4.36 19.60 12.54
CA LYS A 132 4.45 21.03 12.85
C LYS A 132 5.50 21.76 12.03
N GLY A 133 6.59 21.09 11.69
CA GLY A 133 7.67 21.65 10.89
C GLY A 133 7.27 21.82 9.41
N CYS A 134 6.53 20.89 8.85
CA CYS A 134 5.98 21.00 7.50
C CYS A 134 5.04 22.20 7.38
N MET A 135 4.22 22.44 8.40
CA MET A 135 3.33 23.62 8.43
C MET A 135 4.07 24.96 8.57
N LYS A 136 5.29 24.95 9.11
CA LYS A 136 6.08 26.19 9.34
C LYS A 136 7.07 26.51 8.20
N LYS A 137 7.45 25.56 7.38
CA LYS A 137 8.27 25.82 6.19
C LYS A 137 7.41 26.48 5.10
N LYS A 138 7.09 27.73 5.31
CA LYS A 138 6.56 28.61 4.27
C LYS A 138 7.71 29.02 3.34
N THR A 139 8.07 28.17 2.42
CA THR A 139 8.58 28.65 1.15
C THR A 139 7.36 29.16 0.40
N ALA A 140 7.12 30.46 0.52
CA ALA A 140 5.91 31.12 0.01
C ALA A 140 5.76 31.07 -1.54
N GLU A 141 6.69 30.43 -2.22
CA GLU A 141 6.83 30.48 -3.69
C GLU A 141 6.59 29.13 -4.38
N GLU A 142 6.72 27.99 -3.70
CA GLU A 142 6.55 26.69 -4.37
C GLU A 142 5.08 26.31 -4.51
N ALA A 143 4.63 26.15 -5.76
CA ALA A 143 3.33 25.64 -6.09
C ALA A 143 3.17 24.20 -5.57
N TYR A 144 2.02 23.84 -5.01
CA TYR A 144 1.80 22.54 -4.39
C TYR A 144 0.44 21.96 -4.74
N SER A 145 0.35 20.64 -4.61
CA SER A 145 -0.87 19.86 -4.68
C SER A 145 -1.17 19.17 -3.35
N ILE A 146 -2.43 18.78 -3.15
CA ILE A 146 -2.86 17.97 -2.01
C ILE A 146 -3.38 16.63 -2.52
N ILE A 147 -2.83 15.56 -1.96
CA ILE A 147 -3.37 14.20 -2.13
C ILE A 147 -4.04 13.84 -0.81
N PHE A 148 -5.33 13.49 -0.83
CA PHE A 148 -6.07 13.22 0.41
C PHE A 148 -7.01 12.02 0.28
N ASP A 149 -7.18 11.32 1.40
CA ASP A 149 -8.04 10.14 1.51
C ASP A 149 -8.56 9.95 2.93
N ASN A 150 -9.65 9.19 3.07
CA ASN A 150 -10.22 8.70 4.31
C ASN A 150 -10.09 7.19 4.35
N SER A 151 -9.14 6.66 5.09
CA SER A 151 -8.88 5.22 5.13
C SER A 151 -8.60 4.74 6.55
N ILE A 152 -8.47 3.43 6.72
CA ILE A 152 -8.17 2.75 7.98
C ILE A 152 -9.27 2.95 9.01
N THR A 153 -10.33 2.16 8.92
CA THR A 153 -11.38 2.15 9.96
C THR A 153 -10.88 1.47 11.24
N VAL A 154 -10.88 2.22 12.34
CA VAL A 154 -10.56 1.72 13.69
C VAL A 154 -11.67 2.16 14.64
N CYS A 155 -12.39 1.23 15.24
CA CYS A 155 -13.54 1.51 16.11
C CYS A 155 -14.60 2.42 15.47
N GLY A 156 -14.90 2.22 14.18
CA GLY A 156 -15.87 3.05 13.47
C GLY A 156 -15.40 4.47 13.15
N GLN A 157 -14.13 4.80 13.42
CA GLN A 157 -13.50 6.04 13.03
C GLN A 157 -12.60 5.79 11.82
N ASP A 158 -12.64 6.69 10.83
CA ASP A 158 -11.74 6.69 9.69
C ASP A 158 -10.70 7.81 9.84
N LEU A 159 -9.47 7.53 9.43
CA LEU A 159 -8.39 8.50 9.42
C LEU A 159 -8.43 9.30 8.11
N HIS A 160 -8.70 10.59 8.22
CA HIS A 160 -8.46 11.55 7.15
C HIS A 160 -6.99 11.95 7.16
N ILE A 161 -6.36 11.92 5.98
CA ILE A 161 -4.98 12.37 5.79
C ILE A 161 -4.90 13.29 4.58
N GLU A 162 -4.09 14.33 4.70
CA GLU A 162 -3.74 15.24 3.62
C GLU A 162 -2.22 15.24 3.47
N LEU A 163 -1.75 14.89 2.28
CA LEU A 163 -0.34 14.93 1.89
C LEU A 163 -0.09 16.09 0.95
N LYS A 164 0.97 16.84 1.19
CA LYS A 164 1.51 17.85 0.28
C LYS A 164 2.50 17.20 -0.67
N ALA A 165 2.36 17.47 -1.95
CA ALA A 165 3.35 17.19 -2.99
C ALA A 165 3.63 18.47 -3.79
N SER A 166 4.68 18.48 -4.60
CA SER A 166 4.85 19.54 -5.62
C SER A 166 3.64 19.54 -6.56
N SER A 167 3.26 20.70 -7.09
CA SER A 167 2.26 20.77 -8.17
C SER A 167 2.81 20.22 -9.48
N GLU A 168 4.13 20.33 -9.72
CA GLU A 168 4.79 19.74 -10.86
C GLU A 168 5.10 18.27 -10.60
N HIS A 169 4.79 17.42 -11.56
CA HIS A 169 5.10 16.00 -11.48
C HIS A 169 6.61 15.77 -11.51
N PRO A 170 7.18 14.93 -10.61
CA PRO A 170 8.64 14.80 -10.46
C PRO A 170 9.32 13.99 -11.57
N GLY A 171 8.60 13.52 -12.60
CA GLY A 171 9.12 12.66 -13.67
C GLY A 171 9.36 11.20 -13.24
N HIS A 172 8.81 10.80 -12.12
CA HIS A 172 8.81 9.42 -11.62
C HIS A 172 7.62 9.19 -10.69
N SER A 173 7.27 7.94 -10.45
CA SER A 173 6.23 7.60 -9.45
C SER A 173 6.55 8.22 -8.11
N LEU A 174 5.56 8.86 -7.46
CA LEU A 174 5.74 9.52 -6.17
C LEU A 174 6.33 8.57 -5.12
N LYS A 175 7.36 9.03 -4.44
CA LYS A 175 8.01 8.35 -3.32
C LYS A 175 7.68 9.05 -2.01
N HIS A 176 7.94 8.41 -0.89
CA HIS A 176 7.75 9.00 0.43
C HIS A 176 8.54 10.32 0.62
N ALA A 177 9.68 10.47 -0.04
CA ALA A 177 10.48 11.70 0.03
C ALA A 177 9.84 12.89 -0.72
N ASP A 178 8.95 12.62 -1.68
CA ASP A 178 8.30 13.65 -2.50
C ASP A 178 7.06 14.25 -1.81
N VAL A 179 6.64 13.66 -0.68
CA VAL A 179 5.43 14.07 0.03
C VAL A 179 5.69 14.40 1.49
N SER A 180 4.82 15.22 2.05
CA SER A 180 4.81 15.52 3.49
C SER A 180 3.38 15.57 4.03
N VAL A 181 3.20 15.21 5.31
CA VAL A 181 1.89 15.23 5.93
C VAL A 181 1.53 16.67 6.32
N LEU A 182 0.42 17.17 5.76
CA LEU A 182 -0.18 18.43 6.17
C LEU A 182 -1.12 18.24 7.37
N ARG A 183 -2.00 17.25 7.27
CA ARG A 183 -3.05 17.03 8.27
C ARG A 183 -3.39 15.57 8.44
N MET A 184 -3.72 15.19 9.67
CA MET A 184 -4.27 13.89 10.02
C MET A 184 -5.36 14.10 11.07
N LYS A 185 -6.54 13.55 10.83
CA LYS A 185 -7.67 13.60 11.78
C LYS A 185 -8.47 12.31 11.75
N ALA A 186 -8.74 11.73 12.90
CA ALA A 186 -9.60 10.57 13.03
C ALA A 186 -10.99 11.00 13.53
N ASP A 187 -12.03 10.67 12.77
CA ASP A 187 -13.41 11.01 13.08
C ASP A 187 -14.38 9.96 12.55
N THR A 188 -15.61 10.01 12.98
CA THR A 188 -16.71 9.18 12.48
C THR A 188 -17.48 9.92 11.39
N GLY A 189 -17.97 9.16 10.40
CA GLY A 189 -18.93 9.68 9.42
C GLY A 189 -18.40 10.89 8.64
N TRP A 190 -17.28 10.72 7.95
CA TRP A 190 -16.75 11.74 7.05
C TRP A 190 -17.76 12.12 5.96
N ASN A 191 -18.23 13.33 6.00
CA ASN A 191 -19.12 13.91 5.02
C ASN A 191 -18.47 15.09 4.29
N THR A 192 -19.13 15.60 3.27
CA THR A 192 -18.64 16.72 2.45
C THR A 192 -18.25 17.94 3.30
N GLN A 193 -19.00 18.24 4.35
CA GLN A 193 -18.74 19.44 5.18
C GLN A 193 -17.47 19.27 6.02
N LYS A 194 -17.31 18.11 6.69
CA LYS A 194 -16.12 17.82 7.48
C LYS A 194 -14.84 17.81 6.64
N ILE A 195 -14.88 17.19 5.43
CA ILE A 195 -13.74 17.19 4.52
C ILE A 195 -13.40 18.61 4.06
N LYS A 196 -14.43 19.38 3.67
CA LYS A 196 -14.25 20.78 3.29
C LYS A 196 -13.58 21.60 4.38
N GLU A 197 -14.01 21.45 5.64
CA GLU A 197 -13.43 22.14 6.79
C GLU A 197 -11.94 21.80 6.99
N GLN A 198 -11.55 20.54 6.81
CA GLN A 198 -10.13 20.16 6.92
C GLN A 198 -9.30 20.82 5.81
N LEU A 199 -9.74 20.73 4.55
CA LEU A 199 -9.05 21.38 3.43
C LEU A 199 -9.00 22.91 3.60
N GLU A 200 -10.07 23.56 4.10
CA GLU A 200 -10.07 25.00 4.41
C GLU A 200 -9.02 25.37 5.48
N LEU A 201 -8.93 24.56 6.53
CA LEU A 201 -7.92 24.76 7.58
C LEU A 201 -6.51 24.61 7.00
N THR A 202 -6.27 23.61 6.15
CA THR A 202 -4.97 23.41 5.50
C THR A 202 -4.63 24.57 4.57
N ILE A 203 -5.55 25.01 3.73
CA ILE A 203 -5.35 26.19 2.85
C ILE A 203 -5.03 27.44 3.67
N LYS A 204 -5.73 27.64 4.78
CA LYS A 204 -5.48 28.77 5.69
C LYS A 204 -4.08 28.68 6.34
N GLU A 205 -3.66 27.50 6.76
CA GLU A 205 -2.35 27.27 7.40
C GLU A 205 -1.20 27.40 6.39
N GLU A 206 -1.38 26.93 5.14
CA GLU A 206 -0.41 27.09 4.06
C GLU A 206 -0.39 28.53 3.51
N GLY A 207 -1.45 29.31 3.73
CA GLY A 207 -1.56 30.72 3.30
C GLY A 207 -1.88 30.90 1.82
N ARG A 208 -2.09 29.82 1.06
CA ARG A 208 -2.48 29.83 -0.36
C ARG A 208 -3.24 28.55 -0.72
N LYS A 209 -3.99 28.59 -1.83
CA LYS A 209 -4.66 27.41 -2.38
C LYS A 209 -3.66 26.46 -3.05
N PRO A 210 -3.89 25.13 -3.00
CA PRO A 210 -3.17 24.20 -3.88
C PRO A 210 -3.55 24.47 -5.34
N GLU A 211 -2.66 24.17 -6.26
CA GLU A 211 -2.96 24.23 -7.70
C GLU A 211 -4.03 23.20 -8.06
N TYR A 212 -3.91 22.02 -7.51
CA TYR A 212 -4.91 20.96 -7.65
C TYR A 212 -4.93 20.02 -6.43
N VAL A 213 -5.96 19.21 -6.39
CA VAL A 213 -6.08 18.13 -5.40
C VAL A 213 -6.33 16.80 -6.10
N VAL A 214 -5.88 15.71 -5.48
CA VAL A 214 -6.11 14.33 -5.93
C VAL A 214 -6.78 13.54 -4.82
N SER A 215 -7.84 12.80 -5.13
CA SER A 215 -8.44 11.86 -4.19
C SER A 215 -9.11 10.69 -4.93
N ASP A 216 -9.64 9.75 -4.17
CA ASP A 216 -10.54 8.74 -4.72
C ASP A 216 -11.82 9.38 -5.31
N ASN A 217 -12.68 8.54 -5.91
CA ASN A 217 -13.94 8.98 -6.53
C ASN A 217 -15.09 9.18 -5.51
N GLY A 218 -14.79 9.21 -4.21
CA GLY A 218 -15.79 9.39 -3.17
C GLY A 218 -16.62 10.64 -3.36
N LEU A 219 -17.96 10.49 -3.39
CA LEU A 219 -18.86 11.61 -3.63
C LEU A 219 -18.64 12.79 -2.67
N ASN A 220 -18.32 12.51 -1.42
CA ASN A 220 -18.07 13.54 -0.40
C ASN A 220 -16.78 14.29 -0.69
N MET A 221 -15.72 13.62 -1.13
CA MET A 221 -14.43 14.22 -1.51
C MET A 221 -14.58 15.11 -2.73
N CYS A 222 -15.20 14.59 -3.79
CA CYS A 222 -15.48 15.36 -5.01
C CYS A 222 -16.33 16.61 -4.76
N LYS A 223 -17.34 16.50 -3.88
CA LYS A 223 -18.18 17.65 -3.50
C LYS A 223 -17.42 18.67 -2.65
N ALA A 224 -16.53 18.22 -1.77
CA ALA A 224 -15.72 19.12 -0.93
C ALA A 224 -14.77 19.97 -1.79
N GLY A 225 -14.00 19.34 -2.69
CA GLY A 225 -13.12 20.05 -3.62
C GLY A 225 -13.88 21.06 -4.49
N ARG A 226 -15.03 20.66 -5.05
CA ARG A 226 -15.87 21.54 -5.85
C ARG A 226 -16.39 22.76 -5.08
N LYS A 227 -16.83 22.57 -3.81
CA LYS A 227 -17.31 23.68 -2.96
C LYS A 227 -16.20 24.69 -2.63
N LEU A 228 -14.93 24.28 -2.67
CA LEU A 228 -13.76 25.15 -2.46
C LEU A 228 -13.24 25.77 -3.76
N GLY A 229 -13.82 25.41 -4.91
CA GLY A 229 -13.35 25.85 -6.23
C GLY A 229 -11.94 25.37 -6.52
N LEU A 230 -11.61 24.14 -6.13
CA LEU A 230 -10.31 23.51 -6.38
C LEU A 230 -10.37 22.70 -7.67
N VAL A 231 -9.28 22.69 -8.43
CA VAL A 231 -9.05 21.73 -9.51
C VAL A 231 -8.91 20.37 -8.85
N HIS A 232 -9.75 19.40 -9.23
CA HIS A 232 -9.82 18.12 -8.55
C HIS A 232 -9.70 16.96 -9.53
N HIS A 233 -8.54 16.33 -9.52
CA HIS A 233 -8.28 15.09 -10.25
C HIS A 233 -8.79 13.88 -9.48
N LYS A 234 -9.39 12.98 -10.22
CA LYS A 234 -9.81 11.67 -9.69
C LYS A 234 -8.71 10.65 -9.90
N ASP A 235 -8.41 9.90 -8.85
CA ASP A 235 -7.43 8.82 -8.93
C ASP A 235 -7.74 7.84 -10.07
N ILE A 236 -6.72 7.52 -10.88
CA ILE A 236 -6.85 6.65 -12.04
C ILE A 236 -7.21 5.22 -11.64
N SER A 237 -6.58 4.69 -10.58
CA SER A 237 -6.77 3.30 -10.14
C SER A 237 -8.18 3.09 -9.59
N HIS A 238 -8.67 4.04 -8.77
CA HIS A 238 -10.04 4.03 -8.24
C HIS A 238 -11.08 4.25 -9.35
N SER A 239 -10.80 5.13 -10.31
CA SER A 239 -11.68 5.37 -11.48
C SER A 239 -11.80 4.10 -12.31
N PHE A 240 -10.68 3.45 -12.60
CA PHE A 240 -10.67 2.21 -13.35
C PHE A 240 -11.43 1.08 -12.64
N GLY A 241 -11.21 0.92 -11.34
CA GLY A 241 -11.96 -0.05 -10.53
C GLY A 241 -13.47 0.15 -10.60
N MET A 242 -13.94 1.40 -10.54
CA MET A 242 -15.37 1.74 -10.71
C MET A 242 -15.90 1.42 -12.11
N PHE A 243 -15.09 1.65 -13.15
CA PHE A 243 -15.48 1.32 -14.53
C PHE A 243 -15.59 -0.19 -14.72
N LEU A 244 -14.63 -0.95 -14.21
CA LEU A 244 -14.71 -2.41 -14.17
C LEU A 244 -15.98 -2.89 -13.45
N GLU A 245 -16.27 -2.33 -12.29
CA GLU A 245 -17.48 -2.66 -11.54
C GLU A 245 -18.74 -2.39 -12.36
N THR A 246 -18.78 -1.24 -13.04
CA THR A 246 -19.93 -0.85 -13.87
C THR A 246 -20.14 -1.80 -15.05
N VAL A 247 -19.07 -2.27 -15.67
CA VAL A 247 -19.13 -3.13 -16.86
C VAL A 247 -19.40 -4.60 -16.49
N TYR A 248 -18.69 -5.13 -15.48
CA TYR A 248 -18.63 -6.57 -15.20
C TYR A 248 -19.51 -7.03 -14.04
N SER A 249 -19.88 -6.17 -13.07
CA SER A 249 -20.58 -6.62 -11.85
C SER A 249 -21.90 -7.32 -12.10
N LYS A 250 -22.62 -6.92 -13.15
CA LYS A 250 -23.93 -7.47 -13.56
C LYS A 250 -23.84 -8.37 -14.80
N ASP A 251 -22.65 -8.61 -15.32
CA ASP A 251 -22.46 -9.50 -16.46
C ASP A 251 -22.65 -10.96 -16.04
N PRO A 252 -23.55 -11.72 -16.72
CA PRO A 252 -23.86 -13.10 -16.33
C PRO A 252 -22.68 -14.05 -16.41
N GLU A 253 -21.83 -13.91 -17.46
CA GLU A 253 -20.65 -14.76 -17.65
C GLU A 253 -19.61 -14.51 -16.58
N PHE A 254 -19.35 -13.24 -16.26
CA PHE A 254 -18.45 -12.85 -15.17
C PHE A 254 -18.97 -13.33 -13.81
N ALA A 255 -20.28 -13.19 -13.54
CA ALA A 255 -20.91 -13.65 -12.31
C ALA A 255 -20.79 -15.16 -12.13
N ASP A 256 -21.01 -15.95 -13.20
CA ASP A 256 -20.83 -17.39 -13.21
C ASP A 256 -19.38 -17.79 -12.95
N PHE A 257 -18.42 -17.15 -13.62
CA PHE A 257 -17.00 -17.37 -13.41
C PHE A 257 -16.59 -17.13 -11.95
N ILE A 258 -17.01 -16.01 -11.35
CA ILE A 258 -16.70 -15.66 -9.95
C ILE A 258 -17.37 -16.62 -8.96
N ALA A 259 -18.61 -17.07 -9.24
CA ALA A 259 -19.31 -18.05 -8.41
C ALA A 259 -18.57 -19.40 -8.41
N LYS A 260 -18.19 -19.90 -9.58
CA LYS A 260 -17.43 -21.16 -9.74
C LYS A 260 -16.03 -21.06 -9.12
N LYS A 261 -15.34 -19.91 -9.28
CA LYS A 261 -14.12 -19.61 -8.55
C LYS A 261 -14.30 -19.71 -7.04
N GLY A 262 -15.38 -19.13 -6.51
CA GLY A 262 -15.71 -19.20 -5.08
C GLY A 262 -15.97 -20.63 -4.60
N TYR A 263 -16.60 -21.46 -5.43
CA TYR A 263 -16.80 -22.87 -5.15
C TYR A 263 -15.47 -23.64 -5.13
N ALA A 264 -14.62 -23.46 -6.14
CA ALA A 264 -13.30 -24.09 -6.22
C ALA A 264 -12.46 -23.83 -4.95
N ARG A 265 -12.55 -22.63 -4.38
CA ARG A 265 -11.83 -22.28 -3.14
C ARG A 265 -12.21 -23.10 -1.91
N LYS A 266 -13.38 -23.75 -1.87
CA LYS A 266 -13.75 -24.64 -0.75
C LYS A 266 -12.77 -25.81 -0.62
N PHE A 267 -12.02 -26.12 -1.67
CA PHE A 267 -11.00 -27.18 -1.67
C PHE A 267 -9.60 -26.70 -1.26
N SER A 268 -9.46 -25.47 -0.76
CA SER A 268 -8.19 -24.91 -0.30
C SER A 268 -7.53 -25.64 0.88
N HIS A 269 -8.28 -26.49 1.57
CA HIS A 269 -7.78 -27.33 2.68
C HIS A 269 -7.42 -28.76 2.24
N THR A 270 -7.44 -29.03 0.94
CA THR A 270 -7.09 -30.33 0.35
C THR A 270 -5.68 -30.28 -0.24
N PRO A 271 -5.11 -31.43 -0.69
CA PRO A 271 -3.84 -31.44 -1.44
C PRO A 271 -3.82 -30.58 -2.70
N MET A 272 -5.00 -30.11 -3.16
CA MET A 272 -5.13 -29.18 -4.30
C MET A 272 -4.92 -27.70 -3.93
N ALA A 273 -4.66 -27.39 -2.67
CA ALA A 273 -4.50 -26.02 -2.18
C ALA A 273 -3.57 -25.13 -3.04
N PRO A 274 -2.43 -25.62 -3.59
CA PRO A 274 -1.54 -24.80 -4.42
C PRO A 274 -2.17 -24.37 -5.76
N LEU A 275 -3.17 -25.09 -6.24
CA LEU A 275 -3.87 -24.82 -7.51
C LEU A 275 -5.10 -23.94 -7.35
N MET A 276 -5.49 -23.66 -6.10
CA MET A 276 -6.72 -22.95 -5.82
C MET A 276 -6.61 -21.46 -6.18
N PRO A 277 -7.71 -20.87 -6.65
CA PRO A 277 -7.72 -19.45 -7.00
C PRO A 277 -7.40 -18.56 -5.81
N PRO A 278 -6.91 -17.33 -6.03
CA PRO A 278 -6.59 -16.39 -4.97
C PRO A 278 -7.81 -16.04 -4.13
N LYS A 279 -7.57 -15.73 -2.84
CA LYS A 279 -8.63 -15.32 -1.92
C LYS A 279 -9.21 -13.98 -2.36
N ARG A 280 -10.53 -13.87 -2.39
CA ARG A 280 -11.20 -12.58 -2.60
C ARG A 280 -10.90 -11.69 -1.38
N ARG A 281 -10.35 -10.52 -1.59
CA ARG A 281 -10.21 -9.50 -0.56
C ARG A 281 -11.51 -8.69 -0.49
N GLU A 282 -11.92 -8.25 0.69
CA GLU A 282 -13.15 -7.46 0.89
C GLU A 282 -13.02 -6.05 0.34
N TYR A 283 -11.80 -5.50 0.39
CA TYR A 283 -11.47 -4.16 -0.12
C TYR A 283 -10.93 -4.24 -1.56
N ALA A 284 -11.18 -3.23 -2.34
CA ALA A 284 -10.81 -3.12 -3.75
C ALA A 284 -11.34 -4.29 -4.62
N ARG A 285 -12.64 -4.55 -4.54
CA ARG A 285 -13.31 -5.76 -5.09
C ARG A 285 -12.99 -6.04 -6.54
N PHE A 286 -12.88 -5.03 -7.39
CA PHE A 286 -12.63 -5.20 -8.81
C PHE A 286 -11.15 -5.21 -9.18
N MET A 287 -10.27 -4.50 -8.46
CA MET A 287 -8.81 -4.59 -8.70
C MET A 287 -8.24 -5.98 -8.36
N ASN A 288 -8.88 -6.74 -7.46
CA ASN A 288 -8.53 -8.14 -7.18
C ASN A 288 -8.91 -9.13 -8.30
N VAL A 289 -9.58 -8.65 -9.35
CA VAL A 289 -9.84 -9.46 -10.55
C VAL A 289 -8.52 -9.81 -11.23
N PHE A 290 -7.53 -8.95 -11.22
CA PHE A 290 -6.22 -9.18 -11.85
C PHE A 290 -5.47 -10.38 -11.27
N ASP A 291 -5.43 -10.53 -9.93
CA ASP A 291 -4.90 -11.75 -9.32
C ASP A 291 -5.63 -13.01 -9.82
N THR A 292 -6.93 -12.87 -10.10
CA THR A 292 -7.77 -13.96 -10.61
C THR A 292 -7.48 -14.26 -12.08
N VAL A 293 -7.27 -13.23 -12.89
CA VAL A 293 -6.91 -13.34 -14.30
C VAL A 293 -5.55 -14.03 -14.44
N HIS A 294 -4.54 -13.56 -13.71
CA HIS A 294 -3.22 -14.20 -13.69
C HIS A 294 -3.27 -15.68 -13.30
N TRP A 295 -4.05 -15.99 -12.26
CA TRP A 295 -4.26 -17.37 -11.83
C TRP A 295 -4.96 -18.20 -12.93
N ALA A 296 -6.04 -17.69 -13.51
CA ALA A 296 -6.81 -18.39 -14.54
C ALA A 296 -5.98 -18.61 -15.81
N LYS A 297 -5.22 -17.61 -16.22
CA LYS A 297 -4.26 -17.73 -17.34
C LYS A 297 -3.22 -18.80 -17.05
N SER A 298 -2.62 -18.81 -15.87
CA SER A 298 -1.67 -19.86 -15.48
C SER A 298 -2.29 -21.25 -15.53
N VAL A 299 -3.58 -21.41 -15.17
CA VAL A 299 -4.30 -22.69 -15.30
C VAL A 299 -4.50 -23.07 -16.77
N LEU A 300 -4.84 -22.13 -17.65
CA LEU A 300 -5.02 -22.39 -19.09
C LEU A 300 -3.70 -22.83 -19.73
N GLU A 301 -2.60 -22.11 -19.47
CA GLU A 301 -1.28 -22.37 -20.04
C GLU A 301 -0.68 -23.70 -19.55
N ASN A 302 -0.84 -23.99 -18.28
CA ASN A 302 -0.26 -25.17 -17.64
C ASN A 302 -1.25 -26.33 -17.50
N GLY A 303 -2.37 -26.29 -18.20
CA GLY A 303 -3.40 -27.32 -18.13
C GLY A 303 -2.91 -28.74 -18.50
N HIS A 304 -1.87 -28.86 -19.33
CA HIS A 304 -1.27 -30.14 -19.68
C HIS A 304 -0.58 -30.84 -18.49
N LEU A 305 -0.16 -30.11 -17.47
CA LEU A 305 0.46 -30.63 -16.24
C LEU A 305 -0.56 -31.14 -15.20
N LEU A 306 -1.82 -30.80 -15.38
CA LEU A 306 -2.88 -31.12 -14.41
C LEU A 306 -3.39 -32.56 -14.61
N SER A 307 -3.65 -33.25 -13.50
CA SER A 307 -4.35 -34.54 -13.50
C SER A 307 -5.79 -34.39 -13.97
N ASN A 308 -6.42 -35.49 -14.38
CA ASN A 308 -7.82 -35.50 -14.82
C ASN A 308 -8.78 -34.96 -13.74
N ARG A 309 -8.50 -35.24 -12.47
CA ARG A 309 -9.29 -34.72 -11.35
C ARG A 309 -9.17 -33.20 -11.19
N GLU A 310 -7.95 -32.67 -11.32
CA GLU A 310 -7.68 -31.24 -11.25
C GLU A 310 -8.31 -30.50 -12.43
N LYS A 311 -8.19 -31.05 -13.65
CA LYS A 311 -8.88 -30.54 -14.85
C LYS A 311 -10.39 -30.48 -14.67
N TYR A 312 -10.99 -31.54 -14.11
CA TYR A 312 -12.42 -31.57 -13.84
C TYR A 312 -12.82 -30.47 -12.87
N MET A 313 -12.08 -30.31 -11.77
CA MET A 313 -12.34 -29.30 -10.75
C MET A 313 -12.18 -27.87 -11.24
N LEU A 314 -11.26 -27.64 -12.18
CA LEU A 314 -10.97 -26.34 -12.76
C LEU A 314 -11.58 -26.17 -14.16
N SER A 315 -12.46 -27.09 -14.59
CA SER A 315 -13.05 -27.07 -15.94
C SER A 315 -13.75 -25.78 -16.31
N PHE A 316 -14.26 -25.07 -15.32
CA PHE A 316 -14.88 -23.75 -15.52
C PHE A 316 -13.90 -22.70 -16.06
N VAL A 317 -12.59 -22.84 -15.82
CA VAL A 317 -11.59 -21.90 -16.37
C VAL A 317 -11.53 -22.01 -17.89
N TRP A 318 -11.55 -23.24 -18.44
CA TRP A 318 -11.60 -23.44 -19.89
C TRP A 318 -12.94 -23.01 -20.49
N SER A 319 -14.06 -23.21 -19.80
CA SER A 319 -15.37 -22.76 -20.29
C SER A 319 -15.51 -21.23 -20.31
N HIS A 320 -14.61 -20.50 -19.62
CA HIS A 320 -14.56 -19.02 -19.61
C HIS A 320 -13.24 -18.49 -20.19
N ALA A 321 -12.56 -19.28 -21.04
CA ALA A 321 -11.25 -18.88 -21.59
C ALA A 321 -11.31 -17.53 -22.32
N SER A 322 -12.35 -17.29 -23.13
CA SER A 322 -12.55 -16.01 -23.82
C SER A 322 -12.74 -14.84 -22.86
N LEU A 323 -13.43 -15.02 -21.75
CA LEU A 323 -13.57 -14.01 -20.72
C LEU A 323 -12.21 -13.73 -20.03
N VAL A 324 -11.42 -14.77 -19.77
CA VAL A 324 -10.08 -14.62 -19.16
C VAL A 324 -9.15 -13.85 -20.10
N GLU A 325 -9.17 -14.14 -21.41
CA GLU A 325 -8.40 -13.42 -22.44
C GLU A 325 -8.86 -11.94 -22.53
N GLU A 326 -10.17 -11.70 -22.54
CA GLU A 326 -10.73 -10.34 -22.52
C GLU A 326 -10.27 -9.55 -21.28
N LEU A 327 -10.34 -10.16 -20.10
CA LEU A 327 -9.91 -9.51 -18.85
C LEU A 327 -8.39 -9.33 -18.81
N GLU A 328 -7.61 -10.16 -19.48
CA GLU A 328 -6.16 -9.96 -19.63
C GLU A 328 -5.85 -8.73 -20.49
N ASP A 329 -6.53 -8.56 -21.63
CA ASP A 329 -6.38 -7.35 -22.46
C ASP A 329 -6.73 -6.09 -21.64
N VAL A 330 -7.78 -6.16 -20.82
CA VAL A 330 -8.21 -5.07 -19.95
C VAL A 330 -7.15 -4.77 -18.87
N MET A 331 -6.57 -5.80 -18.26
CA MET A 331 -5.51 -5.67 -17.26
C MET A 331 -4.25 -5.04 -17.86
N GLN A 332 -3.82 -5.50 -19.03
CA GLN A 332 -2.66 -4.94 -19.73
C GLN A 332 -2.87 -3.47 -20.10
N ALA A 333 -4.08 -3.10 -20.53
CA ALA A 333 -4.41 -1.72 -20.80
C ALA A 333 -4.36 -0.84 -19.54
N TYR A 334 -4.86 -1.34 -18.42
CA TYR A 334 -4.77 -0.64 -17.14
C TYR A 334 -3.31 -0.45 -16.69
N GLU A 335 -2.52 -1.52 -16.68
CA GLU A 335 -1.12 -1.49 -16.27
C GLU A 335 -0.31 -0.50 -17.11
N TYR A 336 -0.55 -0.46 -18.43
CA TYR A 336 0.09 0.51 -19.31
C TYR A 336 -0.27 1.96 -18.94
N MET A 337 -1.57 2.26 -18.82
CA MET A 337 -2.04 3.62 -18.51
C MET A 337 -1.60 4.07 -17.11
N GLU A 338 -1.71 3.18 -16.13
CA GLU A 338 -1.29 3.46 -14.75
C GLU A 338 0.20 3.73 -14.68
N GLN A 339 1.02 2.88 -15.31
CA GLN A 339 2.47 3.05 -15.35
C GLN A 339 2.87 4.36 -16.03
N LEU A 340 2.24 4.69 -17.17
CA LEU A 340 2.51 5.93 -17.89
C LEU A 340 2.17 7.16 -17.02
N CYS A 341 0.99 7.18 -16.40
CA CYS A 341 0.56 8.27 -15.52
C CYS A 341 1.39 8.38 -14.24
N LYS A 342 1.91 7.28 -13.71
CA LYS A 342 2.79 7.28 -12.53
C LYS A 342 4.19 7.78 -12.85
N GLN A 343 4.72 7.43 -14.02
CA GLN A 343 6.10 7.79 -14.39
C GLN A 343 6.22 9.18 -14.98
N GLU A 344 5.24 9.58 -15.76
CA GLU A 344 5.31 10.82 -16.54
C GLU A 344 4.25 11.86 -16.15
N GLY A 345 3.32 11.50 -15.26
CA GLY A 345 2.19 12.35 -14.90
C GLY A 345 1.13 12.47 -15.99
N LEU A 346 0.06 13.18 -15.68
CA LEU A 346 -0.97 13.54 -16.65
C LEU A 346 -0.60 14.84 -17.35
N SER A 347 -0.41 14.79 -18.64
CA SER A 347 -0.23 15.92 -19.57
C SER A 347 -1.11 15.71 -20.79
N HIS A 348 -1.24 16.71 -21.66
CA HIS A 348 -1.93 16.55 -22.95
C HIS A 348 -1.36 15.39 -23.77
N ARG A 349 -0.04 15.21 -23.73
CA ARG A 349 0.64 14.11 -24.41
C ARG A 349 0.27 12.75 -23.84
N THR A 350 0.41 12.56 -22.53
CA THR A 350 0.12 11.27 -21.88
C THR A 350 -1.37 10.92 -21.95
N ALA A 351 -2.28 11.90 -21.84
CA ALA A 351 -3.71 11.69 -22.03
C ALA A 351 -4.04 11.21 -23.45
N LEU A 352 -3.43 11.83 -24.47
CA LEU A 352 -3.59 11.40 -25.87
C LEU A 352 -3.06 9.98 -26.08
N GLU A 353 -1.92 9.65 -25.50
CA GLU A 353 -1.30 8.33 -25.60
C GLU A 353 -2.15 7.24 -24.94
N CYS A 354 -2.68 7.49 -23.76
CA CYS A 354 -3.65 6.60 -23.09
C CYS A 354 -4.90 6.37 -23.97
N ARG A 355 -5.50 7.43 -24.53
CA ARG A 355 -6.66 7.30 -25.40
C ARG A 355 -6.34 6.50 -26.68
N ARG A 356 -5.17 6.70 -27.27
CA ARG A 356 -4.73 5.90 -28.42
C ARG A 356 -4.60 4.42 -28.06
N TYR A 357 -3.97 4.13 -26.93
CA TYR A 357 -3.82 2.76 -26.45
C TYR A 357 -5.18 2.08 -26.24
N VAL A 358 -6.10 2.73 -25.55
CA VAL A 358 -7.47 2.25 -25.31
C VAL A 358 -8.21 1.99 -26.62
N ASN A 359 -8.13 2.91 -27.59
CA ASN A 359 -8.77 2.74 -28.90
C ASN A 359 -8.21 1.53 -29.66
N THR A 360 -6.91 1.31 -29.60
CA THR A 360 -6.26 0.22 -30.34
C THR A 360 -6.51 -1.15 -29.70
N HIS A 361 -6.52 -1.24 -28.36
CA HIS A 361 -6.47 -2.52 -27.66
C HIS A 361 -7.82 -2.95 -27.05
N LEU A 362 -8.73 -2.01 -26.77
CA LEU A 362 -10.02 -2.34 -26.13
C LEU A 362 -11.24 -2.10 -27.01
N MET A 363 -11.24 -1.06 -27.86
CA MET A 363 -12.42 -0.62 -28.59
C MET A 363 -12.98 -1.68 -29.55
N THR A 364 -12.14 -2.53 -30.11
CA THR A 364 -12.49 -3.51 -31.16
C THR A 364 -12.68 -4.94 -30.67
N LYS A 365 -12.41 -5.21 -29.38
CA LYS A 365 -12.37 -6.59 -28.85
C LYS A 365 -13.75 -7.17 -28.54
N GLY A 366 -14.70 -6.36 -28.05
CA GLY A 366 -16.04 -6.80 -27.69
C GLY A 366 -16.90 -5.68 -27.12
N ASP A 367 -18.15 -5.97 -26.79
CA ASP A 367 -19.06 -4.94 -26.27
C ASP A 367 -18.71 -4.47 -24.86
N ARG A 368 -18.22 -5.38 -23.98
CA ARG A 368 -17.77 -5.03 -22.62
C ARG A 368 -16.52 -4.17 -22.66
N THR A 369 -15.54 -4.56 -23.45
CA THR A 369 -14.30 -3.78 -23.61
C THR A 369 -14.54 -2.44 -24.27
N ARG A 370 -15.46 -2.36 -25.25
CA ARG A 370 -15.90 -1.08 -25.87
C ARG A 370 -16.51 -0.14 -24.85
N ARG A 371 -17.45 -0.62 -24.02
CA ARG A 371 -18.04 0.18 -22.96
C ARG A 371 -17.01 0.69 -21.96
N LEU A 372 -16.05 -0.16 -21.59
CA LEU A 372 -14.92 0.22 -20.73
C LEU A 372 -14.05 1.29 -21.41
N ALA A 373 -13.73 1.10 -22.69
CA ALA A 373 -12.97 2.04 -23.50
C ALA A 373 -13.61 3.42 -23.56
N ASP A 374 -14.94 3.49 -23.80
CA ASP A 374 -15.69 4.75 -23.82
C ASP A 374 -15.59 5.48 -22.46
N MET A 375 -15.69 4.74 -21.34
CA MET A 375 -15.56 5.32 -20.00
C MET A 375 -14.15 5.85 -19.73
N LEU A 376 -13.11 5.13 -20.17
CA LEU A 376 -11.71 5.53 -20.04
C LEU A 376 -11.40 6.76 -20.88
N ILE A 377 -11.87 6.81 -22.13
CA ILE A 377 -11.71 7.98 -23.00
C ILE A 377 -12.39 9.20 -22.36
N ALA A 378 -13.62 9.04 -21.86
CA ALA A 378 -14.34 10.13 -21.17
C ALA A 378 -13.60 10.58 -19.91
N TYR A 379 -12.98 9.66 -19.16
CA TYR A 379 -12.15 9.98 -18.01
C TYR A 379 -10.95 10.84 -18.43
N PHE A 380 -10.13 10.39 -19.38
CA PHE A 380 -8.96 11.15 -19.82
C PHE A 380 -9.32 12.51 -20.44
N ASN A 381 -10.42 12.59 -21.20
CA ASN A 381 -10.90 13.87 -21.72
C ASN A 381 -11.25 14.85 -20.59
N ARG A 382 -11.89 14.36 -19.52
CA ARG A 382 -12.24 15.18 -18.36
C ARG A 382 -11.01 15.61 -17.57
N GLU A 383 -10.09 14.69 -17.28
CA GLU A 383 -8.89 15.01 -16.51
C GLU A 383 -7.96 15.95 -17.28
N GLU A 384 -7.81 15.74 -18.60
CA GLU A 384 -7.04 16.62 -19.48
C GLU A 384 -7.62 18.04 -19.55
N ALA A 385 -8.95 18.19 -19.54
CA ALA A 385 -9.61 19.50 -19.55
C ALA A 385 -9.35 20.32 -18.27
N LEU A 386 -8.77 19.73 -17.24
CA LEU A 386 -8.37 20.41 -16.00
C LEU A 386 -6.93 20.94 -16.05
N LEU A 387 -6.16 20.62 -17.10
CA LEU A 387 -4.77 21.04 -17.25
C LEU A 387 -4.66 22.39 -17.97
N GLY A 388 -3.70 23.20 -17.56
CA GLY A 388 -3.16 24.28 -18.37
C GLY A 388 -2.28 23.76 -19.52
N SER A 389 -1.80 24.66 -20.38
CA SER A 389 -1.12 24.30 -21.65
C SER A 389 0.12 23.43 -21.48
N ASP A 390 0.92 23.67 -20.44
CA ASP A 390 2.20 22.99 -20.22
C ASP A 390 2.28 22.26 -18.87
N GLU A 391 1.15 22.08 -18.18
CA GLU A 391 1.09 21.46 -16.88
C GLU A 391 1.19 19.93 -16.95
N VAL A 392 1.88 19.36 -15.96
CA VAL A 392 1.98 17.92 -15.75
C VAL A 392 1.58 17.61 -14.32
N HIS A 393 0.38 17.06 -14.15
CA HIS A 393 -0.18 16.79 -12.82
C HIS A 393 -0.05 15.33 -12.42
N ASN A 394 0.08 15.08 -11.11
CA ASN A 394 -0.12 13.74 -10.56
C ASN A 394 -1.63 13.43 -10.50
N ILE A 395 -2.02 12.23 -10.94
CA ILE A 395 -3.40 11.72 -10.84
C ILE A 395 -3.48 10.37 -10.13
N THR A 396 -2.47 10.06 -9.31
CA THR A 396 -2.45 8.81 -8.54
C THR A 396 -2.40 9.11 -7.06
N SER A 397 -3.11 8.33 -6.26
CA SER A 397 -3.13 8.42 -4.80
C SER A 397 -2.43 7.25 -4.09
N ASP A 398 -1.74 6.37 -4.82
CA ASP A 398 -1.09 5.18 -4.28
C ASP A 398 -0.09 5.49 -3.17
N ILE A 399 0.51 6.68 -3.20
CA ILE A 399 1.42 7.14 -2.15
C ILE A 399 0.71 7.19 -0.78
N ILE A 400 -0.60 7.47 -0.75
CA ILE A 400 -1.39 7.42 0.49
C ILE A 400 -1.53 5.99 1.00
N GLU A 401 -1.82 5.02 0.11
CA GLU A 401 -1.93 3.61 0.51
C GLU A 401 -0.60 3.09 1.07
N SER A 402 0.51 3.42 0.41
CA SER A 402 1.86 3.11 0.89
C SER A 402 2.15 3.75 2.24
N THR A 403 1.76 5.00 2.42
CA THR A 403 1.89 5.77 3.66
C THR A 403 1.07 5.13 4.79
N PHE A 404 -0.17 4.75 4.52
CA PHE A 404 -0.98 4.01 5.47
C PHE A 404 -0.41 2.63 5.79
N GLY A 405 0.25 1.97 4.86
CA GLY A 405 0.91 0.68 5.06
C GLY A 405 1.92 0.71 6.19
N CYS A 406 2.68 1.80 6.33
CA CYS A 406 3.64 2.01 7.41
C CYS A 406 2.98 1.94 8.79
N PHE A 407 1.77 2.46 8.93
CA PHE A 407 1.00 2.47 10.18
C PHE A 407 0.20 1.18 10.38
N LYS A 408 -0.50 0.68 9.34
CA LYS A 408 -1.33 -0.54 9.40
C LYS A 408 -0.58 -1.74 9.97
N ASN A 409 0.68 -1.91 9.59
CA ASN A 409 1.54 -2.99 10.05
C ASN A 409 1.96 -2.88 11.53
N ARG A 410 1.68 -1.75 12.17
CA ARG A 410 2.04 -1.44 13.57
C ARG A 410 0.83 -1.29 14.49
N MET A 411 -0.37 -1.33 13.92
CA MET A 411 -1.60 -1.23 14.69
C MET A 411 -1.75 -2.44 15.63
N SER A 412 -2.28 -2.19 16.82
CA SER A 412 -2.68 -3.27 17.72
C SER A 412 -3.72 -4.17 17.04
N PRO A 413 -3.61 -5.50 17.20
CA PRO A 413 -4.67 -6.43 16.79
C PRO A 413 -6.02 -6.13 17.46
N ASN A 414 -5.99 -5.56 18.67
CA ASN A 414 -7.19 -5.12 19.37
C ASN A 414 -7.63 -3.75 18.85
N LYS A 415 -8.63 -3.75 17.98
CA LYS A 415 -9.19 -2.54 17.39
C LYS A 415 -10.11 -1.75 18.31
N ASN A 416 -10.43 -2.26 19.52
CA ASN A 416 -11.38 -1.63 20.44
C ASN A 416 -10.86 -0.38 21.15
N ASN A 417 -9.57 -0.08 21.03
CA ASN A 417 -8.95 1.07 21.70
C ASN A 417 -9.03 2.38 20.90
N GLY A 418 -9.61 2.38 19.70
CA GLY A 418 -9.62 3.56 18.83
C GLY A 418 -8.22 3.94 18.33
N TYR A 419 -8.11 5.15 17.79
CA TYR A 419 -6.82 5.70 17.37
C TYR A 419 -5.97 6.14 18.55
N THR A 420 -4.67 5.89 18.44
CA THR A 420 -3.67 6.33 19.40
C THR A 420 -2.68 7.30 18.73
N PRO A 421 -1.91 8.10 19.51
CA PRO A 421 -0.88 8.98 18.93
C PRO A 421 0.17 8.23 18.09
N LEU A 422 0.21 6.91 18.11
CA LEU A 422 1.08 6.11 17.23
C LEU A 422 0.85 6.42 15.73
N VAL A 423 -0.28 7.00 15.35
CA VAL A 423 -0.50 7.49 13.97
C VAL A 423 0.55 8.53 13.55
N LEU A 424 1.21 9.20 14.50
CA LEU A 424 2.35 10.09 14.29
C LEU A 424 3.61 9.35 13.76
N LEU A 425 3.59 8.02 13.72
CA LEU A 425 4.55 7.23 12.95
C LEU A 425 4.49 7.56 11.45
N ILE A 426 3.34 7.94 10.92
CA ILE A 426 3.16 8.24 9.48
C ILE A 426 4.12 9.34 9.01
N PRO A 427 4.09 10.58 9.54
CA PRO A 427 5.01 11.63 9.12
C PRO A 427 6.48 11.28 9.38
N LEU A 428 6.76 10.51 10.43
CA LEU A 428 8.12 10.06 10.71
C LEU A 428 8.60 9.04 9.66
N ALA A 429 7.76 8.06 9.30
CA ALA A 429 8.12 7.04 8.30
C ALA A 429 8.34 7.63 6.90
N LEU A 430 7.60 8.67 6.52
CA LEU A 430 7.85 9.42 5.30
C LEU A 430 9.23 10.10 5.31
N ARG A 431 9.67 10.57 6.47
CA ARG A 431 10.94 11.30 6.64
C ARG A 431 12.16 10.38 6.68
N ILE A 432 12.00 9.09 7.04
CA ILE A 432 13.08 8.10 7.14
C ILE A 432 12.71 6.86 6.30
N SER A 433 12.52 7.07 5.02
CA SER A 433 12.05 6.04 4.08
C SER A 433 13.18 5.16 3.51
N ASN A 434 14.42 5.63 3.56
CA ASN A 434 15.60 4.95 3.06
C ASN A 434 16.83 5.22 3.95
N ILE A 435 17.96 4.58 3.62
CA ILE A 435 19.19 4.68 4.45
C ILE A 435 19.82 6.08 4.39
N GLU A 436 19.67 6.78 3.29
CA GLU A 436 20.19 8.13 3.14
C GLU A 436 19.40 9.13 3.98
N ASP A 437 18.08 8.96 4.07
CA ASP A 437 17.25 9.71 5.00
C ASP A 437 17.67 9.48 6.44
N CYS A 438 17.98 8.21 6.79
CA CYS A 438 18.49 7.87 8.12
C CYS A 438 19.80 8.57 8.47
N ARG A 439 20.69 8.79 7.48
CA ARG A 439 21.94 9.53 7.66
C ARG A 439 21.72 10.98 8.05
N ARG A 440 20.72 11.61 7.44
CA ARG A 440 20.37 13.03 7.61
C ARG A 440 19.37 13.27 8.74
N PHE A 441 18.89 12.22 9.36
CA PHE A 441 17.87 12.31 10.41
C PHE A 441 18.50 12.62 11.78
N HIS A 442 18.18 13.76 12.35
CA HIS A 442 18.61 14.21 13.66
C HIS A 442 17.40 14.44 14.57
N VAL A 443 17.44 13.84 15.76
CA VAL A 443 16.29 13.88 16.70
C VAL A 443 16.32 15.05 17.67
N GLU A 444 17.48 15.66 17.90
CA GLU A 444 17.65 16.74 18.89
C GLU A 444 16.67 17.90 18.66
N GLN A 445 16.66 18.44 17.44
CA GLN A 445 15.78 19.55 17.08
C GLN A 445 14.30 19.18 17.12
N LEU A 446 13.97 17.94 16.79
CA LEU A 446 12.59 17.44 16.81
C LEU A 446 12.08 17.29 18.25
N LEU A 447 12.89 16.72 19.11
CA LEU A 447 12.54 16.44 20.51
C LEU A 447 12.56 17.70 21.37
N SER A 448 13.44 18.67 21.09
CA SER A 448 13.48 19.92 21.82
C SER A 448 12.24 20.79 21.61
N ARG A 449 11.56 20.65 20.49
CA ARG A 449 10.39 21.44 20.07
C ARG A 449 9.05 20.83 20.48
N THR A 450 9.02 19.60 20.95
CA THR A 450 7.77 18.86 21.19
C THR A 450 7.80 18.17 22.55
N THR A 451 6.74 18.38 23.33
CA THR A 451 6.55 17.78 24.65
C THR A 451 5.44 16.71 24.62
N ILE A 452 5.33 15.89 25.67
CA ILE A 452 4.19 14.97 25.87
C ILE A 452 2.87 15.74 25.98
N THR A 453 2.89 16.93 26.56
CA THR A 453 1.70 17.79 26.65
C THR A 453 1.23 18.23 25.26
N ASP A 454 2.16 18.48 24.33
CA ASP A 454 1.80 18.79 22.94
C ASP A 454 1.14 17.61 22.24
N ILE A 455 1.62 16.39 22.49
CA ILE A 455 1.01 15.16 21.94
C ILE A 455 -0.41 14.99 22.51
N LYS A 456 -0.61 15.17 23.82
CA LYS A 456 -1.93 15.08 24.44
C LYS A 456 -2.90 16.11 23.87
N ARG A 457 -2.45 17.36 23.67
CA ARG A 457 -3.25 18.42 23.06
C ARG A 457 -3.60 18.05 21.61
N TRP A 458 -2.60 17.67 20.80
CA TRP A 458 -2.81 17.28 19.43
C TRP A 458 -3.79 16.11 19.30
N ARG A 459 -3.70 15.12 20.21
CA ARG A 459 -4.65 14.01 20.28
C ARG A 459 -6.07 14.52 20.56
N GLY A 460 -6.24 15.44 21.50
CA GLY A 460 -7.55 16.01 21.84
C GLY A 460 -8.19 16.76 20.67
N ASP A 461 -7.36 17.45 19.86
CA ASP A 461 -7.82 18.24 18.72
C ASP A 461 -8.15 17.38 17.48
N ASN A 462 -7.49 16.22 17.35
CA ASN A 462 -7.52 15.42 16.12
C ASN A 462 -8.19 14.05 16.25
N PHE A 463 -8.54 13.60 17.45
CA PHE A 463 -9.22 12.33 17.64
C PHE A 463 -10.54 12.50 18.38
N CYS A 464 -11.55 11.77 17.91
CA CYS A 464 -12.81 11.67 18.61
C CYS A 464 -12.59 10.99 19.98
N GLN A 465 -13.07 11.60 21.06
CA GLN A 465 -12.81 11.13 22.42
C GLN A 465 -13.64 9.91 22.83
N THR A 466 -14.74 9.62 22.15
CA THR A 466 -15.65 8.53 22.50
C THR A 466 -15.62 7.46 21.39
N PRO A 467 -15.14 6.23 21.67
CA PRO A 467 -15.33 5.13 20.74
C PRO A 467 -16.83 4.85 20.56
N PRO A 468 -17.36 4.79 19.33
CA PRO A 468 -18.81 4.65 19.10
C PRO A 468 -19.40 3.30 19.55
N LEU A 469 -18.58 2.35 19.99
CA LEU A 469 -19.00 0.98 20.36
C LEU A 469 -19.31 0.80 21.88
N ARG A 470 -19.30 1.84 22.70
CA ARG A 470 -19.68 1.71 24.14
C ARG A 470 -21.14 1.99 24.45
N GLU A 471 -21.93 2.35 23.42
CA GLU A 471 -23.38 2.65 23.62
C GLU A 471 -24.31 1.50 23.30
N SER A 472 -23.81 0.31 22.96
CA SER A 472 -24.65 -0.84 22.70
C SER A 472 -24.25 -2.03 23.55
N ASN A 473 -24.57 -1.95 24.85
CA ASN A 473 -24.87 -3.12 25.72
C ASN A 473 -25.70 -2.64 26.92
#